data_2234374bd1976de6ce2e83ba298f10dc
#
_entry.id   2234374bd1976de6ce2e83ba298f10dc
#
_cell.length_a   1.000
_cell.length_b   1.000
_cell.length_c   1.000
_cell.angle_alpha   90.00
_cell.angle_beta   90.00
_cell.angle_gamma   90.00
#
_symmetry.space_group_name_H-M   'P 1'
#
loop_
_entity.id
_entity.type
_entity.pdbx_description
1 polymer ?
#
loop_
_entity_poly.entity_id
_entity_poly.type
_entity_poly.pdbx_seq_one_letter_code
_entity_poly.pdbx_strand_id
1 'polypeptide(L)'
;MGKKVTVVGAGFYGSTTAQRLAEYDVFDTVVITDIIEGKPAGIALDLNQSRAVEGFESKVVGVTTGPNGEGYEGIEGSDVVVITAGLPRKPGMSRMDLLETNAKIVRQVAENVAKYAPNAVVIVVSNPLDEMTALAQIATQFPRNRVLGQAGMLDTARFTNFVAEALQVPVKSVKTLTLGSHGDTMVPVPSQSSVNGKPLREVMPAEQIEDLVVRTRNGGAEVVALLKTGSAYYAPSAAAARMAKAVAEDSGEVMPVCAWVDGEYGISGVYLGVEAEIGAQGVKRVVETDLDADELAALKEAAEAVRAKQADVASM
;
A
#
# COMPACT_ATOMS: atom_id res chain seq x y z
N MET A 1 -17.61 5.07 20.11
CA MET A 1 -17.16 3.72 19.73
C MET A 1 -15.65 3.78 19.59
N GLY A 2 -14.94 2.73 19.97
CA GLY A 2 -13.49 2.67 19.77
C GLY A 2 -13.13 2.55 18.29
N LYS A 3 -11.88 2.88 17.93
CA LYS A 3 -11.38 2.79 16.55
C LYS A 3 -11.27 1.35 16.09
N LYS A 4 -11.65 1.08 14.85
CA LYS A 4 -11.65 -0.25 14.25
C LYS A 4 -10.97 -0.25 12.90
N VAL A 5 -10.07 -1.22 12.67
CA VAL A 5 -9.47 -1.48 11.37
C VAL A 5 -9.79 -2.89 10.92
N THR A 6 -10.04 -3.05 9.63
CA THR A 6 -10.20 -4.38 9.01
C THR A 6 -9.09 -4.63 8.01
N VAL A 7 -8.49 -5.82 8.07
CA VAL A 7 -7.57 -6.35 7.05
C VAL A 7 -8.28 -7.48 6.31
N VAL A 8 -8.53 -7.28 5.02
CA VAL A 8 -9.18 -8.28 4.16
C VAL A 8 -8.12 -9.13 3.47
N GLY A 9 -8.10 -10.42 3.79
CA GLY A 9 -7.10 -11.39 3.38
C GLY A 9 -6.16 -11.77 4.53
N ALA A 10 -6.18 -13.04 4.94
CA ALA A 10 -5.36 -13.59 6.02
C ALA A 10 -4.18 -14.42 5.48
N GLY A 11 -3.58 -13.98 4.36
CA GLY A 11 -2.29 -14.47 3.87
C GLY A 11 -1.13 -13.93 4.73
N PHE A 12 0.11 -14.27 4.39
CA PHE A 12 1.29 -13.76 5.10
C PHE A 12 1.29 -12.22 5.21
N TYR A 13 0.94 -11.54 4.13
CA TYR A 13 0.88 -10.09 4.14
C TYR A 13 -0.19 -9.58 5.12
N GLY A 14 -1.45 -10.04 4.97
CA GLY A 14 -2.55 -9.56 5.81
C GLY A 14 -2.36 -9.90 7.28
N SER A 15 -1.88 -11.11 7.60
CA SER A 15 -1.59 -11.51 8.98
C SER A 15 -0.50 -10.65 9.61
N THR A 16 0.58 -10.36 8.88
CA THR A 16 1.65 -9.48 9.36
C THR A 16 1.17 -8.03 9.49
N THR A 17 0.27 -7.58 8.62
CA THR A 17 -0.35 -6.25 8.73
C THR A 17 -1.23 -6.17 9.98
N ALA A 18 -2.07 -7.18 10.21
CA ALA A 18 -2.92 -7.25 11.40
C ALA A 18 -2.10 -7.28 12.69
N GLN A 19 -1.00 -8.04 12.73
CA GLN A 19 -0.05 -8.05 13.84
C GLN A 19 0.48 -6.64 14.14
N ARG A 20 1.03 -5.93 13.12
CA ARG A 20 1.58 -4.58 13.30
C ARG A 20 0.54 -3.58 13.76
N LEU A 21 -0.69 -3.68 13.24
CA LEU A 21 -1.80 -2.82 13.65
C LEU A 21 -2.21 -3.06 15.10
N ALA A 22 -2.21 -4.31 15.54
CA ALA A 22 -2.46 -4.66 16.93
C ALA A 22 -1.36 -4.12 17.85
N GLU A 23 -0.08 -4.33 17.50
CA GLU A 23 1.09 -3.86 18.25
C GLU A 23 1.22 -2.33 18.29
N TYR A 24 0.68 -1.61 17.30
CA TYR A 24 0.61 -0.13 17.36
C TYR A 24 -0.35 0.38 18.43
N ASP A 25 -1.32 -0.44 18.82
CA ASP A 25 -2.30 -0.17 19.88
C ASP A 25 -3.09 1.15 19.69
N VAL A 26 -3.33 1.52 18.43
CA VAL A 26 -4.10 2.72 18.04
C VAL A 26 -5.56 2.41 17.67
N PHE A 27 -5.85 1.12 17.50
CA PHE A 27 -7.19 0.60 17.24
C PHE A 27 -7.65 -0.26 18.40
N ASP A 28 -8.88 -0.06 18.86
CA ASP A 28 -9.47 -0.93 19.89
C ASP A 28 -9.76 -2.33 19.33
N THR A 29 -10.02 -2.41 18.01
CA THR A 29 -10.31 -3.67 17.33
C THR A 29 -9.58 -3.74 15.98
N VAL A 30 -8.88 -4.85 15.78
CA VAL A 30 -8.29 -5.24 14.49
C VAL A 30 -9.04 -6.47 13.99
N VAL A 31 -9.81 -6.33 12.91
CA VAL A 31 -10.49 -7.45 12.26
C VAL A 31 -9.60 -8.00 11.15
N ILE A 32 -9.44 -9.30 11.07
CA ILE A 32 -8.81 -9.99 9.95
C ILE A 32 -9.82 -10.92 9.30
N THR A 33 -9.97 -10.88 7.98
CA THR A 33 -10.91 -11.73 7.25
C THR A 33 -10.22 -12.60 6.22
N ASP A 34 -10.80 -13.76 5.93
CA ASP A 34 -10.38 -14.64 4.82
C ASP A 34 -11.58 -15.51 4.41
N ILE A 35 -11.53 -16.02 3.18
CA ILE A 35 -12.52 -16.98 2.66
C ILE A 35 -12.27 -18.41 3.16
N ILE A 36 -11.09 -18.69 3.70
CA ILE A 36 -10.75 -20.02 4.24
C ILE A 36 -11.30 -20.13 5.64
N GLU A 37 -12.26 -21.05 5.81
CA GLU A 37 -12.92 -21.28 7.08
C GLU A 37 -11.94 -21.56 8.23
N GLY A 38 -12.14 -20.89 9.36
CA GLY A 38 -11.34 -21.04 10.57
C GLY A 38 -9.97 -20.36 10.53
N LYS A 39 -9.40 -20.08 9.34
CA LYS A 39 -8.07 -19.50 9.22
C LYS A 39 -7.94 -18.13 9.89
N PRO A 40 -8.82 -17.14 9.64
CA PRO A 40 -8.71 -15.86 10.31
C PRO A 40 -8.94 -15.98 11.83
N ALA A 41 -9.80 -16.87 12.28
CA ALA A 41 -10.02 -17.11 13.71
C ALA A 41 -8.77 -17.69 14.40
N GLY A 42 -8.09 -18.63 13.75
CA GLY A 42 -6.83 -19.19 14.26
C GLY A 42 -5.73 -18.14 14.38
N ILE A 43 -5.55 -17.29 13.36
CA ILE A 43 -4.59 -16.18 13.39
C ILE A 43 -4.95 -15.17 14.47
N ALA A 44 -6.22 -14.81 14.61
CA ALA A 44 -6.68 -13.90 15.65
C ALA A 44 -6.44 -14.44 17.06
N LEU A 45 -6.66 -15.73 17.27
CA LEU A 45 -6.39 -16.39 18.55
C LEU A 45 -4.89 -16.31 18.91
N ASP A 46 -4.01 -16.63 17.96
CA ASP A 46 -2.55 -16.60 18.15
C ASP A 46 -2.06 -15.17 18.45
N LEU A 47 -2.51 -14.18 17.67
CA LEU A 47 -2.18 -12.77 17.90
C LEU A 47 -2.71 -12.25 19.25
N ASN A 48 -3.92 -12.67 19.68
CA ASN A 48 -4.42 -12.29 21.02
C ASN A 48 -3.60 -12.92 22.15
N GLN A 49 -3.01 -14.10 21.93
CA GLN A 49 -2.12 -14.73 22.92
C GLN A 49 -0.80 -13.97 23.10
N SER A 50 -0.31 -13.30 22.04
CA SER A 50 0.91 -12.48 22.11
C SER A 50 0.71 -11.19 22.94
N ARG A 51 -0.51 -10.75 23.20
CA ARG A 51 -0.81 -9.53 23.98
C ARG A 51 -0.12 -9.50 25.34
N ALA A 52 -0.08 -10.62 26.02
CA ALA A 52 0.55 -10.72 27.35
C ALA A 52 2.07 -10.58 27.29
N VAL A 53 2.69 -10.82 26.14
CA VAL A 53 4.15 -10.70 25.90
C VAL A 53 4.50 -9.32 25.39
N GLU A 54 3.76 -8.82 24.40
CA GLU A 54 4.04 -7.57 23.70
C GLU A 54 3.40 -6.33 24.38
N GLY A 55 2.38 -6.53 25.22
CA GLY A 55 1.79 -5.47 26.05
C GLY A 55 0.79 -4.56 25.35
N PHE A 56 0.21 -4.96 24.20
CA PHE A 56 -0.85 -4.19 23.55
C PHE A 56 -2.25 -4.62 24.02
N GLU A 57 -3.23 -3.71 23.93
CA GLU A 57 -4.62 -3.95 24.37
C GLU A 57 -5.59 -4.14 23.19
N SER A 58 -5.22 -3.81 21.97
CA SER A 58 -6.01 -4.05 20.75
C SER A 58 -6.54 -5.48 20.69
N LYS A 59 -7.84 -5.65 20.43
CA LYS A 59 -8.47 -6.98 20.29
C LYS A 59 -8.43 -7.40 18.81
N VAL A 60 -7.81 -8.53 18.52
CA VAL A 60 -7.85 -9.11 17.17
C VAL A 60 -9.05 -10.04 17.04
N VAL A 61 -9.84 -9.87 15.97
CA VAL A 61 -11.04 -10.66 15.67
C VAL A 61 -10.91 -11.28 14.29
N GLY A 62 -11.04 -12.59 14.19
CA GLY A 62 -11.00 -13.31 12.92
C GLY A 62 -12.42 -13.61 12.43
N VAL A 63 -12.67 -13.29 11.16
CA VAL A 63 -13.98 -13.50 10.52
C VAL A 63 -13.82 -14.23 9.20
N THR A 64 -14.49 -15.36 9.04
CA THR A 64 -14.59 -16.02 7.73
C THR A 64 -15.64 -15.31 6.88
N THR A 65 -15.27 -14.94 5.65
CA THR A 65 -16.15 -14.25 4.71
C THR A 65 -16.44 -15.14 3.48
N GLY A 66 -17.61 -14.96 2.89
CA GLY A 66 -18.02 -15.72 1.71
C GLY A 66 -18.23 -14.84 0.48
N PRO A 67 -18.39 -15.49 -0.71
CA PRO A 67 -18.49 -14.78 -1.99
C PRO A 67 -19.77 -13.96 -2.15
N ASN A 68 -20.83 -14.26 -1.38
CA ASN A 68 -22.08 -13.52 -1.45
C ASN A 68 -22.24 -12.48 -0.34
N GLY A 69 -21.14 -12.17 0.38
CA GLY A 69 -21.13 -11.20 1.48
C GLY A 69 -21.32 -11.80 2.87
N GLU A 70 -21.36 -13.13 3.00
CA GLU A 70 -21.43 -13.81 4.29
C GLU A 70 -20.24 -13.38 5.16
N GLY A 71 -20.48 -13.11 6.45
CA GLY A 71 -19.47 -12.70 7.43
C GLY A 71 -18.99 -11.25 7.32
N TYR A 72 -19.35 -10.51 6.27
CA TYR A 72 -18.95 -9.11 6.14
C TYR A 72 -19.60 -8.18 7.16
N GLU A 73 -20.68 -8.58 7.84
CA GLU A 73 -21.20 -7.87 9.02
C GLU A 73 -20.14 -7.70 10.11
N GLY A 74 -19.14 -8.58 10.15
CA GLY A 74 -18.01 -8.48 11.08
C GLY A 74 -17.14 -7.23 10.87
N ILE A 75 -17.16 -6.62 9.69
CA ILE A 75 -16.39 -5.39 9.40
C ILE A 75 -17.16 -4.09 9.65
N GLU A 76 -18.43 -4.17 10.05
CA GLU A 76 -19.25 -2.97 10.30
C GLU A 76 -18.56 -2.00 11.26
N GLY A 77 -18.63 -0.70 10.92
CA GLY A 77 -18.04 0.36 11.74
C GLY A 77 -16.51 0.44 11.66
N SER A 78 -15.85 -0.19 10.66
CA SER A 78 -14.44 0.00 10.43
C SER A 78 -14.14 1.44 9.97
N ASP A 79 -13.16 2.08 10.61
CA ASP A 79 -12.62 3.38 10.21
C ASP A 79 -11.66 3.27 9.03
N VAL A 80 -10.93 2.14 8.97
CA VAL A 80 -9.98 1.82 7.91
C VAL A 80 -10.19 0.38 7.46
N VAL A 81 -10.13 0.16 6.14
CA VAL A 81 -10.11 -1.18 5.55
C VAL A 81 -8.87 -1.32 4.66
N VAL A 82 -8.02 -2.30 4.98
CA VAL A 82 -6.83 -2.64 4.18
C VAL A 82 -7.15 -3.88 3.34
N ILE A 83 -7.17 -3.73 2.01
CA ILE A 83 -7.47 -4.81 1.07
C ILE A 83 -6.17 -5.47 0.64
N THR A 84 -5.86 -6.63 1.21
CA THR A 84 -4.71 -7.46 0.83
C THR A 84 -5.13 -8.71 0.04
N ALA A 85 -6.44 -8.89 -0.16
CA ALA A 85 -7.00 -10.03 -0.87
C ALA A 85 -6.60 -10.02 -2.35
N GLY A 86 -6.17 -11.15 -2.86
CA GLY A 86 -5.73 -11.33 -4.23
C GLY A 86 -4.82 -12.54 -4.35
N LEU A 87 -4.59 -12.97 -5.58
CA LEU A 87 -3.67 -14.07 -5.87
C LEU A 87 -2.30 -13.50 -6.26
N PRO A 88 -1.21 -14.09 -5.77
CA PRO A 88 0.12 -13.82 -6.32
C PRO A 88 0.22 -14.43 -7.73
N ARG A 89 1.08 -13.84 -8.58
CA ARG A 89 1.33 -14.39 -9.92
C ARG A 89 1.92 -15.80 -9.80
N LYS A 90 1.27 -16.76 -10.44
CA LYS A 90 1.74 -18.15 -10.50
C LYS A 90 2.58 -18.40 -11.76
N PRO A 91 3.47 -19.39 -11.77
CA PRO A 91 4.16 -19.81 -12.98
C PRO A 91 3.16 -20.14 -14.10
N GLY A 92 3.41 -19.64 -15.31
CA GLY A 92 2.53 -19.84 -16.47
C GLY A 92 1.34 -18.84 -16.57
N MET A 93 1.09 -18.03 -15.55
CA MET A 93 0.03 -17.02 -15.56
C MET A 93 0.51 -15.76 -16.29
N SER A 94 -0.26 -15.30 -17.27
CA SER A 94 -0.01 -14.02 -17.94
C SER A 94 -0.30 -12.83 -17.00
N ARG A 95 0.15 -11.63 -17.39
CA ARG A 95 -0.23 -10.39 -16.66
C ARG A 95 -1.75 -10.16 -16.71
N MET A 96 -2.37 -10.45 -17.83
CA MET A 96 -3.81 -10.26 -18.03
C MET A 96 -4.63 -11.24 -17.18
N ASP A 97 -4.24 -12.53 -17.12
CA ASP A 97 -4.91 -13.51 -16.25
C ASP A 97 -4.89 -13.10 -14.79
N LEU A 98 -3.75 -12.54 -14.32
CA LEU A 98 -3.62 -12.02 -12.97
C LEU A 98 -4.52 -10.81 -12.75
N LEU A 99 -4.52 -9.87 -13.70
CA LEU A 99 -5.35 -8.67 -13.66
C LEU A 99 -6.83 -9.03 -13.56
N GLU A 100 -7.34 -9.86 -14.46
CA GLU A 100 -8.75 -10.29 -14.48
C GLU A 100 -9.16 -11.02 -13.19
N THR A 101 -8.29 -11.90 -12.70
CA THR A 101 -8.57 -12.64 -11.47
C THR A 101 -8.64 -11.71 -10.26
N ASN A 102 -7.65 -10.83 -10.12
CA ASN A 102 -7.60 -9.92 -8.98
C ASN A 102 -8.65 -8.81 -9.09
N ALA A 103 -9.00 -8.37 -10.30
CA ALA A 103 -10.10 -7.43 -10.52
C ALA A 103 -11.43 -7.97 -9.98
N LYS A 104 -11.76 -9.24 -10.23
CA LYS A 104 -12.97 -9.88 -9.69
C LYS A 104 -12.96 -9.92 -8.17
N ILE A 105 -11.82 -10.30 -7.58
CA ILE A 105 -11.67 -10.38 -6.12
C ILE A 105 -11.80 -8.99 -5.48
N VAL A 106 -11.05 -8.00 -5.99
CA VAL A 106 -11.05 -6.64 -5.43
C VAL A 106 -12.40 -5.97 -5.59
N ARG A 107 -13.07 -6.13 -6.74
CA ARG A 107 -14.43 -5.61 -6.96
C ARG A 107 -15.39 -6.15 -5.93
N GLN A 108 -15.45 -7.47 -5.76
CA GLN A 108 -16.34 -8.12 -4.79
C GLN A 108 -16.06 -7.66 -3.35
N VAL A 109 -14.80 -7.58 -2.96
CA VAL A 109 -14.41 -7.07 -1.64
C VAL A 109 -14.83 -5.62 -1.47
N ALA A 110 -14.55 -4.77 -2.46
CA ALA A 110 -14.87 -3.34 -2.41
C ALA A 110 -16.38 -3.07 -2.33
N GLU A 111 -17.20 -3.82 -3.06
CA GLU A 111 -18.67 -3.73 -2.99
C GLU A 111 -19.19 -4.10 -1.58
N ASN A 112 -18.61 -5.13 -0.96
CA ASN A 112 -18.96 -5.48 0.42
C ASN A 112 -18.47 -4.44 1.43
N VAL A 113 -17.27 -3.87 1.22
CA VAL A 113 -16.78 -2.76 2.05
C VAL A 113 -17.72 -1.56 1.94
N ALA A 114 -18.18 -1.21 0.75
CA ALA A 114 -19.13 -0.11 0.57
C ALA A 114 -20.45 -0.34 1.33
N LYS A 115 -20.91 -1.58 1.38
CA LYS A 115 -22.14 -1.96 2.06
C LYS A 115 -22.01 -1.96 3.59
N TYR A 116 -20.93 -2.53 4.13
CA TYR A 116 -20.80 -2.81 5.57
C TYR A 116 -19.90 -1.79 6.31
N ALA A 117 -19.02 -1.08 5.61
CA ALA A 117 -18.16 -0.04 6.19
C ALA A 117 -18.18 1.25 5.33
N PRO A 118 -19.36 1.89 5.11
CA PRO A 118 -19.55 2.96 4.13
C PRO A 118 -18.76 4.23 4.44
N ASN A 119 -18.24 4.38 5.64
CA ASN A 119 -17.47 5.54 6.08
C ASN A 119 -15.96 5.29 6.15
N ALA A 120 -15.51 4.07 5.84
CA ALA A 120 -14.11 3.70 5.95
C ALA A 120 -13.23 4.44 4.93
N VAL A 121 -11.97 4.61 5.31
CA VAL A 121 -10.87 4.86 4.37
C VAL A 121 -10.35 3.50 3.89
N VAL A 122 -10.21 3.35 2.57
CA VAL A 122 -9.76 2.10 1.95
C VAL A 122 -8.30 2.23 1.52
N ILE A 123 -7.46 1.31 1.99
CA ILE A 123 -6.06 1.18 1.59
C ILE A 123 -5.92 -0.11 0.77
N VAL A 124 -5.66 0.03 -0.52
CA VAL A 124 -5.48 -1.09 -1.43
C VAL A 124 -4.01 -1.53 -1.44
N VAL A 125 -3.81 -2.85 -1.41
CA VAL A 125 -2.49 -3.48 -1.46
C VAL A 125 -2.40 -4.50 -2.59
N SER A 126 -3.55 -4.99 -3.04
CA SER A 126 -3.66 -6.00 -4.10
C SER A 126 -3.03 -5.53 -5.41
N ASN A 127 -2.32 -6.43 -6.08
CA ASN A 127 -1.65 -6.13 -7.35
C ASN A 127 -2.46 -6.63 -8.58
N PRO A 128 -2.35 -5.93 -9.71
CA PRO A 128 -1.56 -4.71 -9.96
C PRO A 128 -2.11 -3.51 -9.20
N LEU A 129 -1.24 -2.82 -8.43
CA LEU A 129 -1.70 -1.88 -7.41
C LEU A 129 -2.49 -0.69 -7.94
N ASP A 130 -1.93 -0.02 -8.94
CA ASP A 130 -2.50 1.23 -9.45
C ASP A 130 -3.87 0.99 -10.09
N GLU A 131 -4.02 -0.14 -10.81
CA GLU A 131 -5.27 -0.59 -11.40
C GLU A 131 -6.28 -1.02 -10.33
N MET A 132 -5.83 -1.78 -9.31
CA MET A 132 -6.73 -2.25 -8.24
C MET A 132 -7.19 -1.10 -7.35
N THR A 133 -6.39 -0.06 -7.17
CA THR A 133 -6.80 1.15 -6.43
C THR A 133 -7.91 1.89 -7.17
N ALA A 134 -7.77 2.09 -8.49
CA ALA A 134 -8.80 2.69 -9.31
C ALA A 134 -10.10 1.86 -9.31
N LEU A 135 -9.97 0.53 -9.45
CA LEU A 135 -11.11 -0.39 -9.42
C LEU A 135 -11.84 -0.37 -8.07
N ALA A 136 -11.11 -0.34 -6.97
CA ALA A 136 -11.69 -0.27 -5.64
C ALA A 136 -12.50 1.02 -5.45
N GLN A 137 -12.02 2.15 -5.97
CA GLN A 137 -12.77 3.41 -5.94
C GLN A 137 -14.05 3.32 -6.77
N ILE A 138 -13.98 2.75 -7.97
CA ILE A 138 -15.15 2.55 -8.83
C ILE A 138 -16.18 1.64 -8.16
N ALA A 139 -15.73 0.54 -7.57
CA ALA A 139 -16.61 -0.45 -6.95
C ALA A 139 -17.23 0.04 -5.63
N THR A 140 -16.48 0.78 -4.82
CA THR A 140 -17.01 1.37 -3.58
C THR A 140 -17.88 2.59 -3.83
N GLN A 141 -17.65 3.31 -4.91
CA GLN A 141 -18.21 4.65 -5.16
C GLN A 141 -17.87 5.67 -4.06
N PHE A 142 -16.83 5.41 -3.29
CA PHE A 142 -16.37 6.34 -2.26
C PHE A 142 -15.75 7.59 -2.88
N PRO A 143 -15.75 8.74 -2.17
CA PRO A 143 -14.96 9.89 -2.56
C PRO A 143 -13.50 9.47 -2.82
N ARG A 144 -12.88 10.01 -3.86
CA ARG A 144 -11.54 9.63 -4.31
C ARG A 144 -10.46 9.75 -3.24
N ASN A 145 -10.61 10.73 -2.35
CA ASN A 145 -9.71 10.93 -1.21
C ASN A 145 -9.78 9.81 -0.16
N ARG A 146 -10.85 9.02 -0.12
CA ARG A 146 -11.00 7.91 0.82
C ARG A 146 -10.51 6.56 0.29
N VAL A 147 -10.01 6.50 -0.95
CA VAL A 147 -9.40 5.30 -1.52
C VAL A 147 -7.99 5.62 -1.94
N LEU A 148 -7.03 4.89 -1.41
CA LEU A 148 -5.59 5.08 -1.67
C LEU A 148 -4.91 3.72 -1.76
N GLY A 149 -3.76 3.68 -2.44
CA GLY A 149 -2.96 2.47 -2.64
C GLY A 149 -1.63 2.52 -1.89
N GLN A 150 -1.23 1.37 -1.36
CA GLN A 150 0.08 1.21 -0.72
C GLN A 150 1.10 0.77 -1.78
N ALA A 151 1.99 1.68 -2.17
CA ALA A 151 3.11 1.43 -3.08
C ALA A 151 4.32 2.31 -2.75
N GLY A 152 4.18 3.62 -2.90
CA GLY A 152 5.27 4.57 -2.73
C GLY A 152 5.99 4.47 -1.38
N MET A 153 5.28 4.22 -0.29
CA MET A 153 5.88 3.97 1.03
C MET A 153 6.87 2.81 1.00
N LEU A 154 6.50 1.69 0.36
CA LEU A 154 7.38 0.53 0.22
C LEU A 154 8.55 0.81 -0.72
N ASP A 155 8.28 1.42 -1.86
CA ASP A 155 9.29 1.68 -2.89
C ASP A 155 10.33 2.69 -2.40
N THR A 156 9.88 3.73 -1.70
CA THR A 156 10.73 4.67 -0.96
C THR A 156 11.56 3.96 0.11
N ALA A 157 10.96 3.07 0.90
CA ALA A 157 11.69 2.32 1.91
C ALA A 157 12.78 1.41 1.33
N ARG A 158 12.55 0.81 0.17
CA ARG A 158 13.58 0.05 -0.57
C ARG A 158 14.74 0.94 -0.98
N PHE A 159 14.44 2.07 -1.62
CA PHE A 159 15.47 3.03 -2.04
C PHE A 159 16.27 3.55 -0.85
N THR A 160 15.59 3.93 0.25
CA THR A 160 16.23 4.34 1.51
C THR A 160 17.19 3.27 2.03
N ASN A 161 16.74 2.01 2.08
CA ASN A 161 17.55 0.90 2.58
C ASN A 161 18.79 0.66 1.71
N PHE A 162 18.63 0.65 0.38
CA PHE A 162 19.74 0.42 -0.54
C PHE A 162 20.78 1.54 -0.49
N VAL A 163 20.37 2.79 -0.37
CA VAL A 163 21.29 3.91 -0.15
C VAL A 163 22.03 3.77 1.18
N ALA A 164 21.31 3.42 2.25
CA ALA A 164 21.92 3.23 3.58
C ALA A 164 22.96 2.10 3.57
N GLU A 165 22.64 0.97 2.92
CA GLU A 165 23.56 -0.17 2.75
C GLU A 165 24.81 0.22 1.95
N ALA A 166 24.63 0.89 0.81
CA ALA A 166 25.72 1.29 -0.07
C ALA A 166 26.71 2.25 0.60
N LEU A 167 26.22 3.16 1.45
CA LEU A 167 27.03 4.14 2.19
C LEU A 167 27.44 3.66 3.57
N GLN A 168 26.95 2.51 4.03
CA GLN A 168 27.19 1.96 5.39
C GLN A 168 26.82 2.95 6.50
N VAL A 169 25.67 3.62 6.36
CA VAL A 169 25.13 4.59 7.30
C VAL A 169 23.83 4.10 7.95
N PRO A 170 23.45 4.62 9.13
CA PRO A 170 22.17 4.30 9.73
C PRO A 170 21.00 4.69 8.78
N VAL A 171 20.01 3.80 8.62
CA VAL A 171 18.82 4.05 7.78
C VAL A 171 18.12 5.37 8.14
N LYS A 172 18.08 5.72 9.43
CA LYS A 172 17.47 6.97 9.91
C LYS A 172 18.16 8.25 9.42
N SER A 173 19.40 8.16 8.93
CA SER A 173 20.14 9.30 8.37
C SER A 173 19.86 9.52 6.89
N VAL A 174 19.14 8.60 6.24
CA VAL A 174 18.81 8.64 4.82
C VAL A 174 17.36 9.04 4.63
N LYS A 175 17.11 9.98 3.73
CA LYS A 175 15.79 10.33 3.22
C LYS A 175 15.81 10.14 1.72
N THR A 176 14.84 9.41 1.20
CA THR A 176 14.62 9.25 -0.25
C THR A 176 13.15 9.41 -0.57
N LEU A 177 12.84 9.45 -1.86
CA LEU A 177 11.47 9.51 -2.35
C LEU A 177 11.35 8.63 -3.60
N THR A 178 10.21 7.97 -3.75
CA THR A 178 9.84 7.24 -4.95
C THR A 178 8.39 7.51 -5.28
N LEU A 179 8.13 7.94 -6.51
CA LEU A 179 6.83 8.31 -7.06
C LEU A 179 6.49 7.43 -8.28
N GLY A 180 5.45 7.78 -9.01
CA GLY A 180 5.05 7.11 -10.24
C GLY A 180 4.27 5.82 -10.01
N SER A 181 4.37 4.84 -10.93
CA SER A 181 3.65 3.57 -10.80
C SER A 181 4.32 2.61 -9.82
N HIS A 182 3.54 1.67 -9.28
CA HIS A 182 4.11 0.51 -8.59
C HIS A 182 4.52 -0.58 -9.60
N GLY A 183 5.44 -0.27 -10.51
CA GLY A 183 5.85 -1.17 -11.57
C GLY A 183 6.98 -0.61 -12.43
N ASP A 184 6.91 -0.90 -13.73
CA ASP A 184 8.00 -0.61 -14.68
C ASP A 184 8.29 0.89 -14.85
N THR A 185 7.29 1.76 -14.62
CA THR A 185 7.41 3.23 -14.69
C THR A 185 7.48 3.87 -13.29
N MET A 186 8.06 3.18 -12.32
CA MET A 186 8.41 3.72 -11.01
C MET A 186 9.48 4.82 -11.15
N VAL A 187 9.32 5.91 -10.40
CA VAL A 187 10.19 7.09 -10.46
C VAL A 187 10.84 7.33 -9.09
N PRO A 188 11.98 6.68 -8.79
CA PRO A 188 12.83 7.14 -7.69
C PRO A 188 13.31 8.57 -7.97
N VAL A 189 13.39 9.39 -6.91
CA VAL A 189 13.64 10.83 -6.98
C VAL A 189 14.96 11.21 -6.29
N PRO A 190 16.14 11.03 -6.94
CA PRO A 190 17.41 11.38 -6.34
C PRO A 190 17.57 12.87 -6.03
N SER A 191 16.87 13.76 -6.76
CA SER A 191 16.92 15.22 -6.51
C SER A 191 16.41 15.59 -5.13
N GLN A 192 15.45 14.84 -4.60
CA GLN A 192 14.84 15.04 -3.28
C GLN A 192 15.38 14.06 -2.21
N SER A 193 16.47 13.37 -2.54
CA SER A 193 17.09 12.38 -1.64
C SER A 193 18.32 12.97 -0.94
N SER A 194 18.52 12.61 0.33
CA SER A 194 19.61 13.16 1.14
C SER A 194 20.13 12.14 2.16
N VAL A 195 21.37 12.34 2.60
CA VAL A 195 22.03 11.57 3.65
C VAL A 195 22.65 12.53 4.67
N ASN A 196 22.26 12.42 5.93
CA ASN A 196 22.63 13.36 6.98
C ASN A 196 22.35 14.84 6.61
N GLY A 197 21.26 15.09 5.85
CA GLY A 197 20.85 16.40 5.37
C GLY A 197 21.65 16.93 4.18
N LYS A 198 22.63 16.19 3.64
CA LYS A 198 23.33 16.52 2.40
C LYS A 198 22.63 15.88 1.20
N PRO A 199 22.46 16.60 0.09
CA PRO A 199 21.89 16.01 -1.13
C PRO A 199 22.59 14.71 -1.54
N LEU A 200 21.82 13.71 -1.96
CA LEU A 200 22.37 12.40 -2.36
C LEU A 200 23.44 12.53 -3.45
N ARG A 201 23.22 13.43 -4.41
CA ARG A 201 24.12 13.71 -5.54
C ARG A 201 25.47 14.33 -5.12
N GLU A 202 25.59 14.83 -3.89
CA GLU A 202 26.86 15.34 -3.33
C GLU A 202 27.67 14.27 -2.61
N VAL A 203 27.01 13.19 -2.16
CA VAL A 203 27.63 12.15 -1.32
C VAL A 203 27.78 10.81 -2.03
N MET A 204 27.24 10.67 -3.23
CA MET A 204 27.28 9.44 -4.03
C MET A 204 27.49 9.76 -5.52
N PRO A 205 28.36 9.02 -6.23
CA PRO A 205 28.53 9.16 -7.69
C PRO A 205 27.23 8.88 -8.45
N ALA A 206 27.00 9.59 -9.56
CA ALA A 206 25.79 9.46 -10.37
C ALA A 206 25.54 8.03 -10.87
N GLU A 207 26.59 7.32 -11.31
CA GLU A 207 26.51 5.93 -11.75
C GLU A 207 25.99 5.01 -10.63
N GLN A 208 26.48 5.19 -9.41
CA GLN A 208 26.02 4.41 -8.25
C GLN A 208 24.58 4.72 -7.88
N ILE A 209 24.17 5.99 -8.00
CA ILE A 209 22.76 6.38 -7.79
C ILE A 209 21.87 5.66 -8.80
N GLU A 210 22.25 5.62 -10.06
CA GLU A 210 21.48 4.96 -11.13
C GLU A 210 21.38 3.44 -10.88
N ASP A 211 22.45 2.80 -10.46
CA ASP A 211 22.42 1.37 -10.07
C ASP A 211 21.41 1.12 -8.96
N LEU A 212 21.34 1.99 -7.93
CA LEU A 212 20.39 1.88 -6.86
C LEU A 212 18.95 2.20 -7.29
N VAL A 213 18.75 3.11 -8.23
CA VAL A 213 17.46 3.39 -8.87
C VAL A 213 16.96 2.14 -9.60
N VAL A 214 17.81 1.51 -10.42
CA VAL A 214 17.48 0.26 -11.12
C VAL A 214 17.19 -0.86 -10.13
N ARG A 215 18.00 -1.02 -9.08
CA ARG A 215 17.77 -2.02 -8.03
C ARG A 215 16.44 -1.78 -7.30
N THR A 216 16.07 -0.52 -7.05
CA THR A 216 14.79 -0.16 -6.40
C THR A 216 13.60 -0.61 -7.24
N ARG A 217 13.62 -0.35 -8.54
CA ARG A 217 12.59 -0.82 -9.49
C ARG A 217 12.44 -2.35 -9.47
N ASN A 218 13.54 -3.07 -9.29
CA ASN A 218 13.59 -4.53 -9.26
C ASN A 218 13.50 -5.14 -7.85
N GLY A 219 13.37 -4.34 -6.78
CA GLY A 219 13.46 -4.80 -5.40
C GLY A 219 12.44 -5.89 -5.01
N GLY A 220 11.26 -5.87 -5.61
CA GLY A 220 10.27 -6.95 -5.44
C GLY A 220 10.72 -8.26 -6.07
N ALA A 221 11.27 -8.22 -7.28
CA ALA A 221 11.77 -9.39 -8.00
C ALA A 221 13.01 -9.98 -7.30
N GLU A 222 13.89 -9.15 -6.73
CA GLU A 222 15.06 -9.58 -5.95
C GLU A 222 14.61 -10.43 -4.74
N VAL A 223 13.61 -9.99 -3.98
CA VAL A 223 13.06 -10.77 -2.85
C VAL A 223 12.45 -12.09 -3.31
N VAL A 224 11.68 -12.09 -4.40
CA VAL A 224 11.08 -13.32 -4.96
C VAL A 224 12.18 -14.29 -5.40
N ALA A 225 13.23 -13.81 -6.04
CA ALA A 225 14.34 -14.63 -6.48
C ALA A 225 15.08 -15.33 -5.32
N LEU A 226 15.20 -14.64 -4.17
CA LEU A 226 15.81 -15.19 -2.96
C LEU A 226 14.88 -16.18 -2.23
N LEU A 227 13.61 -15.84 -2.08
CA LEU A 227 12.62 -16.67 -1.37
C LEU A 227 12.23 -17.94 -2.14
N LYS A 228 12.38 -17.96 -3.47
CA LYS A 228 11.93 -19.03 -4.39
C LYS A 228 10.42 -19.23 -4.43
N THR A 229 9.73 -19.08 -3.30
CA THR A 229 8.28 -19.17 -3.18
C THR A 229 7.76 -17.97 -2.38
N GLY A 230 6.63 -17.39 -2.83
CA GLY A 230 6.03 -16.22 -2.16
C GLY A 230 6.61 -14.88 -2.65
N SER A 231 6.34 -13.83 -1.91
CA SER A 231 6.75 -12.45 -2.19
C SER A 231 7.08 -11.73 -0.88
N ALA A 232 7.60 -10.51 -0.97
CA ALA A 232 7.81 -9.66 0.20
C ALA A 232 6.48 -9.40 0.93
N TYR A 233 6.49 -9.48 2.26
CA TYR A 233 5.34 -9.14 3.10
C TYR A 233 5.71 -8.38 4.38
N TYR A 234 6.93 -8.43 4.85
CA TYR A 234 7.34 -7.68 6.06
C TYR A 234 7.39 -6.17 5.84
N ALA A 235 8.12 -5.71 4.83
CA ALA A 235 8.24 -4.29 4.52
C ALA A 235 6.92 -3.70 4.00
N PRO A 236 6.20 -4.34 3.05
CA PRO A 236 4.92 -3.82 2.61
C PRO A 236 3.85 -3.81 3.72
N SER A 237 3.84 -4.79 4.65
CA SER A 237 2.95 -4.75 5.82
C SER A 237 3.25 -3.59 6.76
N ALA A 238 4.54 -3.25 6.94
CA ALA A 238 4.93 -2.09 7.72
C ALA A 238 4.42 -0.78 7.08
N ALA A 239 4.52 -0.67 5.75
CA ALA A 239 4.00 0.47 5.00
C ALA A 239 2.48 0.60 5.13
N ALA A 240 1.72 -0.47 4.89
CA ALA A 240 0.27 -0.47 5.00
C ALA A 240 -0.21 -0.15 6.43
N ALA A 241 0.42 -0.74 7.45
CA ALA A 241 0.09 -0.47 8.84
C ALA A 241 0.39 0.99 9.23
N ARG A 242 1.50 1.58 8.73
CA ARG A 242 1.82 2.99 8.95
C ARG A 242 0.80 3.92 8.31
N MET A 243 0.34 3.62 7.09
CA MET A 243 -0.73 4.38 6.43
C MET A 243 -2.03 4.32 7.24
N ALA A 244 -2.45 3.13 7.67
CA ALA A 244 -3.65 2.96 8.48
C ALA A 244 -3.57 3.70 9.84
N LYS A 245 -2.39 3.67 10.48
CA LYS A 245 -2.12 4.45 11.69
C LYS A 245 -2.26 5.95 11.44
N ALA A 246 -1.70 6.46 10.34
CA ALA A 246 -1.79 7.87 10.00
C ALA A 246 -3.24 8.34 9.81
N VAL A 247 -4.09 7.51 9.21
CA VAL A 247 -5.54 7.76 9.10
C VAL A 247 -6.19 7.78 10.49
N ALA A 248 -5.92 6.76 11.31
CA ALA A 248 -6.53 6.63 12.64
C ALA A 248 -6.19 7.80 13.58
N GLU A 249 -4.98 8.33 13.49
CA GLU A 249 -4.49 9.43 14.31
C GLU A 249 -4.78 10.82 13.74
N ASP A 250 -5.36 10.92 12.53
CA ASP A 250 -5.48 12.18 11.78
C ASP A 250 -4.15 12.95 11.71
N SER A 251 -3.08 12.23 11.44
CA SER A 251 -1.71 12.69 11.73
C SER A 251 -1.27 13.90 10.89
N GLY A 252 -1.84 14.12 9.71
CA GLY A 252 -1.33 15.10 8.75
C GLY A 252 0.04 14.75 8.16
N GLU A 253 0.50 13.51 8.34
CA GLU A 253 1.79 13.06 7.82
C GLU A 253 1.76 13.02 6.29
N VAL A 254 2.80 13.60 5.67
CA VAL A 254 3.01 13.51 4.22
C VAL A 254 3.76 12.23 3.92
N MET A 255 3.19 11.39 3.06
CA MET A 255 3.80 10.12 2.68
C MET A 255 3.52 9.77 1.22
N PRO A 256 4.43 9.05 0.54
CA PRO A 256 4.24 8.61 -0.83
C PRO A 256 3.23 7.46 -0.89
N VAL A 257 2.09 7.70 -1.52
CA VAL A 257 0.98 6.76 -1.68
C VAL A 257 0.41 6.84 -3.10
N CYS A 258 -0.29 5.81 -3.54
CA CYS A 258 -1.09 5.90 -4.76
C CYS A 258 -2.38 6.67 -4.43
N ALA A 259 -2.51 7.89 -4.94
CA ALA A 259 -3.62 8.79 -4.71
C ALA A 259 -4.20 9.33 -6.02
N TRP A 260 -5.43 9.84 -5.98
CA TRP A 260 -6.02 10.51 -7.13
C TRP A 260 -5.36 11.86 -7.36
N VAL A 261 -4.87 12.04 -8.58
CA VAL A 261 -4.23 13.29 -9.05
C VAL A 261 -5.16 13.99 -10.03
N ASP A 262 -5.41 15.29 -9.81
CA ASP A 262 -6.31 16.06 -10.64
C ASP A 262 -5.88 17.53 -10.77
N GLY A 263 -4.71 17.76 -11.31
CA GLY A 263 -4.11 19.07 -11.58
C GLY A 263 -2.65 19.17 -11.16
N GLU A 264 -2.27 18.46 -10.11
CA GLU A 264 -0.91 18.46 -9.57
C GLU A 264 0.08 17.91 -10.61
N TYR A 265 1.28 18.48 -10.68
CA TYR A 265 2.31 18.19 -11.69
C TYR A 265 1.84 18.38 -13.14
N GLY A 266 0.68 19.04 -13.35
CA GLY A 266 -0.01 19.12 -14.64
C GLY A 266 -0.59 17.78 -15.10
N ILE A 267 -0.86 16.86 -14.18
CA ILE A 267 -1.44 15.53 -14.38
C ILE A 267 -2.87 15.55 -13.84
N SER A 268 -3.82 14.94 -14.57
CA SER A 268 -5.22 14.85 -14.11
C SER A 268 -5.83 13.50 -14.43
N GLY A 269 -6.81 13.10 -13.60
CA GLY A 269 -7.68 11.99 -13.91
C GLY A 269 -7.04 10.61 -13.77
N VAL A 270 -6.16 10.40 -12.79
CA VAL A 270 -5.45 9.13 -12.59
C VAL A 270 -5.10 8.90 -11.11
N TYR A 271 -5.15 7.65 -10.67
CA TYR A 271 -4.50 7.21 -9.44
C TYR A 271 -3.01 6.97 -9.71
N LEU A 272 -2.14 7.67 -9.00
CA LEU A 272 -0.69 7.66 -9.25
C LEU A 272 0.07 7.74 -7.92
N GLY A 273 1.26 7.15 -7.86
CA GLY A 273 2.17 7.30 -6.72
C GLY A 273 2.69 8.74 -6.62
N VAL A 274 2.24 9.45 -5.60
CA VAL A 274 2.59 10.83 -5.28
C VAL A 274 2.70 11.02 -3.77
N GLU A 275 3.33 12.11 -3.32
CA GLU A 275 3.24 12.50 -1.91
C GLU A 275 1.85 13.06 -1.61
N ALA A 276 1.27 12.61 -0.50
CA ALA A 276 -0.03 13.08 -0.04
C ALA A 276 -0.04 13.25 1.47
N GLU A 277 -0.70 14.30 1.93
CA GLU A 277 -1.01 14.52 3.35
C GLU A 277 -2.20 13.65 3.75
N ILE A 278 -1.99 12.78 4.75
CA ILE A 278 -2.97 11.78 5.18
C ILE A 278 -3.64 12.22 6.49
N GLY A 279 -4.94 12.08 6.52
CA GLY A 279 -5.75 12.34 7.71
C GLY A 279 -6.93 11.40 7.87
N ALA A 280 -7.79 11.69 8.83
CA ALA A 280 -8.93 10.83 9.23
C ALA A 280 -9.91 10.51 8.08
N GLN A 281 -9.97 11.33 7.05
CA GLN A 281 -10.80 11.12 5.86
C GLN A 281 -10.00 10.65 4.63
N GLY A 282 -8.79 10.08 4.84
CA GLY A 282 -7.88 9.66 3.80
C GLY A 282 -6.95 10.78 3.35
N VAL A 283 -6.81 10.99 2.06
CA VAL A 283 -5.95 12.03 1.47
C VAL A 283 -6.58 13.41 1.70
N LYS A 284 -5.89 14.29 2.43
CA LYS A 284 -6.28 15.70 2.60
C LYS A 284 -5.96 16.51 1.34
N ARG A 285 -4.76 16.29 0.79
CA ARG A 285 -4.28 16.90 -0.46
C ARG A 285 -3.07 16.14 -0.98
N VAL A 286 -2.85 16.21 -2.27
CA VAL A 286 -1.57 15.85 -2.89
C VAL A 286 -0.57 16.98 -2.60
N VAL A 287 0.67 16.62 -2.30
CA VAL A 287 1.76 17.55 -2.06
C VAL A 287 2.71 17.51 -3.25
N GLU A 288 2.82 18.61 -3.98
CA GLU A 288 3.79 18.70 -5.07
C GLU A 288 5.20 18.88 -4.50
N THR A 289 6.09 18.00 -4.92
CA THR A 289 7.52 18.03 -4.61
C THR A 289 8.24 18.64 -5.79
N ASP A 290 9.26 19.47 -5.55
CA ASP A 290 10.05 20.10 -6.60
C ASP A 290 10.95 19.05 -7.29
N LEU A 291 10.48 18.55 -8.42
CA LEU A 291 11.16 17.54 -9.25
C LEU A 291 12.08 18.21 -10.29
N ASP A 292 13.19 17.59 -10.60
CA ASP A 292 13.96 18.03 -11.78
C ASP A 292 13.20 17.70 -13.08
N ALA A 293 13.68 18.24 -14.21
CA ALA A 293 12.98 18.14 -15.49
C ALA A 293 12.81 16.68 -15.96
N ASP A 294 13.81 15.83 -15.72
CA ASP A 294 13.80 14.44 -16.14
C ASP A 294 12.86 13.61 -15.24
N GLU A 295 12.89 13.85 -13.92
CA GLU A 295 11.99 13.22 -12.95
C GLU A 295 10.52 13.60 -13.21
N LEU A 296 10.24 14.87 -13.49
CA LEU A 296 8.90 15.33 -13.85
C LEU A 296 8.43 14.72 -15.18
N ALA A 297 9.30 14.63 -16.17
CA ALA A 297 8.98 13.99 -17.45
C ALA A 297 8.65 12.50 -17.24
N ALA A 298 9.46 11.79 -16.45
CA ALA A 298 9.23 10.39 -16.10
C ALA A 298 7.93 10.20 -15.32
N LEU A 299 7.57 11.11 -14.40
CA LEU A 299 6.30 11.05 -13.65
C LEU A 299 5.09 11.22 -14.58
N LYS A 300 5.18 12.13 -15.58
CA LYS A 300 4.14 12.31 -16.60
C LYS A 300 4.00 11.09 -17.51
N GLU A 301 5.09 10.47 -17.92
CA GLU A 301 5.08 9.22 -18.68
C GLU A 301 4.44 8.08 -17.86
N ALA A 302 4.78 7.97 -16.57
CA ALA A 302 4.17 7.02 -15.66
C ALA A 302 2.66 7.22 -15.57
N ALA A 303 2.19 8.48 -15.47
CA ALA A 303 0.77 8.80 -15.39
C ALA A 303 0.02 8.35 -16.65
N GLU A 304 0.58 8.55 -17.85
CA GLU A 304 -0.06 8.09 -19.09
C GLU A 304 -0.12 6.54 -19.16
N ALA A 305 0.97 5.87 -18.80
CA ALA A 305 1.01 4.41 -18.78
C ALA A 305 0.02 3.80 -17.78
N VAL A 306 -0.10 4.41 -16.60
CA VAL A 306 -1.05 3.97 -15.55
C VAL A 306 -2.49 4.27 -15.96
N ARG A 307 -2.78 5.45 -16.52
CA ARG A 307 -4.12 5.84 -16.99
C ARG A 307 -4.67 4.84 -18.02
N ALA A 308 -3.84 4.43 -18.97
CA ALA A 308 -4.24 3.44 -19.96
C ALA A 308 -4.67 2.12 -19.31
N LYS A 309 -3.89 1.62 -18.35
CA LYS A 309 -4.20 0.37 -17.62
C LYS A 309 -5.43 0.50 -16.70
N GLN A 310 -5.63 1.66 -16.08
CA GLN A 310 -6.82 1.92 -15.24
C GLN A 310 -8.10 1.97 -16.10
N ALA A 311 -8.01 2.46 -17.33
CA ALA A 311 -9.15 2.43 -18.27
C ALA A 311 -9.57 0.98 -18.62
N ASP A 312 -8.61 0.06 -18.74
CA ASP A 312 -8.90 -1.35 -19.01
C ASP A 312 -9.72 -1.99 -17.89
N VAL A 313 -9.35 -1.73 -16.61
CA VAL A 313 -10.08 -2.32 -15.47
C VAL A 313 -11.42 -1.64 -15.18
N ALA A 314 -11.62 -0.41 -15.61
CA ALA A 314 -12.89 0.30 -15.44
C ALA A 314 -14.04 -0.37 -16.20
N SER A 315 -13.71 -1.10 -17.29
CA SER A 315 -14.67 -1.83 -18.13
C SER A 315 -14.91 -3.28 -17.66
N MET A 316 -14.14 -3.79 -16.71
CA MET A 316 -14.27 -5.12 -16.11
C MET A 316 -15.26 -5.10 -14.94
#